data_b6e59e26230288e75928532d0ee65ae7
#
_entry.id   b6e59e26230288e75928532d0ee65ae7
#
_cell.length_a   1.000
_cell.length_b   1.000
_cell.length_c   1.000
_cell.angle_alpha   90.00
_cell.angle_beta   90.00
_cell.angle_gamma   90.00
#
_symmetry.space_group_name_H-M   'P 1'
#
loop_
_entity.id
_entity.type
_entity.pdbx_description
1 polymer ?
#
loop_
_entity_poly.entity_id
_entity_poly.type
_entity_poly.pdbx_seq_one_letter_code
_entity_poly.pdbx_strand_id
1 'polypeptide(L)'
;MGEAPISISSSPSKRGFIELCVRRTGHFTEVLHKMQCGDIVGLRGPFGRGFPFEDMKGHDILLVAGGLGIAPLRSLINNIHDERSEFGKVTIIYGSKNPSEVMFRQQFEMWRHRKDFDLYLTVDHPDDTWDGEVGLVTKPFEHLEIDAANTFGA
;
A
#
# COMPACT_ATOMS: atom_id res chain seq x y z
N MET A 1 7.01 -28.97 0.79
CA MET A 1 7.30 -27.59 0.33
C MET A 1 5.98 -26.90 0.05
N GLY A 2 5.86 -25.63 0.38
CA GLY A 2 4.67 -24.82 0.15
C GLY A 2 4.95 -23.72 -0.86
N GLU A 3 3.90 -23.23 -1.51
CA GLU A 3 3.93 -22.08 -2.41
C GLU A 3 2.72 -21.20 -2.11
N ALA A 4 2.89 -19.89 -2.21
CA ALA A 4 1.80 -18.93 -2.07
C ALA A 4 2.02 -17.74 -3.02
N PRO A 5 0.94 -17.18 -3.58
CA PRO A 5 1.02 -15.94 -4.34
C PRO A 5 1.27 -14.78 -3.37
N ILE A 6 2.30 -13.99 -3.64
CA ILE A 6 2.67 -12.82 -2.84
C ILE A 6 2.82 -11.63 -3.78
N SER A 7 2.15 -10.53 -3.46
CA SER A 7 2.25 -9.30 -4.25
C SER A 7 3.60 -8.62 -4.06
N ILE A 8 4.16 -8.08 -5.16
CA ILE A 8 5.35 -7.25 -5.11
C ILE A 8 4.99 -5.91 -4.47
N SER A 9 5.79 -5.49 -3.49
CA SER A 9 5.57 -4.27 -2.70
C SER A 9 6.62 -3.17 -2.97
N SER A 10 7.71 -3.50 -3.67
CA SER A 10 8.71 -2.52 -4.10
C SER A 10 8.26 -1.76 -5.36
N SER A 11 8.74 -0.51 -5.52
CA SER A 11 8.56 0.24 -6.77
C SER A 11 9.25 -0.47 -7.94
N PRO A 12 8.62 -0.52 -9.13
CA PRO A 12 9.23 -1.06 -10.34
C PRO A 12 10.41 -0.21 -10.85
N SER A 13 10.51 1.05 -10.42
CA SER A 13 11.65 1.94 -10.73
C SER A 13 12.95 1.46 -10.08
N LYS A 14 12.87 0.76 -8.95
CA LYS A 14 14.03 0.22 -8.23
C LYS A 14 14.42 -1.15 -8.78
N ARG A 15 15.59 -1.22 -9.40
CA ARG A 15 16.12 -2.44 -10.01
C ARG A 15 17.07 -3.18 -9.06
N GLY A 16 17.21 -4.51 -9.29
CA GLY A 16 18.17 -5.37 -8.59
C GLY A 16 17.63 -6.07 -7.36
N PHE A 17 16.43 -5.73 -6.90
CA PHE A 17 15.74 -6.43 -5.82
C PHE A 17 14.22 -6.27 -5.93
N ILE A 18 13.51 -7.13 -5.23
CA ILE A 18 12.07 -6.99 -4.99
C ILE A 18 11.80 -7.06 -3.50
N GLU A 19 10.79 -6.33 -3.04
CA GLU A 19 10.28 -6.41 -1.67
C GLU A 19 8.94 -7.13 -1.68
N LEU A 20 8.78 -8.06 -0.77
CA LEU A 20 7.55 -8.79 -0.53
C LEU A 20 7.10 -8.55 0.90
N CYS A 21 5.80 -8.32 1.09
CA CYS A 21 5.22 -8.23 2.43
C CYS A 21 4.41 -9.48 2.71
N VAL A 22 4.83 -10.23 3.73
CA VAL A 22 4.27 -11.55 4.05
C VAL A 22 3.69 -11.55 5.44
N ARG A 23 2.37 -11.75 5.57
CA ARG A 23 1.71 -12.00 6.85
C ARG A 23 1.87 -13.47 7.23
N ARG A 24 2.21 -13.74 8.50
CA ARG A 24 2.27 -15.10 9.04
C ARG A 24 0.86 -15.63 9.30
N THR A 25 0.37 -16.49 8.43
CA THR A 25 -1.01 -17.03 8.49
C THR A 25 -1.09 -18.54 8.39
N GLY A 26 0.01 -19.25 8.16
CA GLY A 26 0.03 -20.70 8.02
C GLY A 26 1.44 -21.25 7.86
N HIS A 27 1.55 -22.56 7.75
CA HIS A 27 2.82 -23.28 7.80
C HIS A 27 3.87 -22.73 6.82
N PHE A 28 3.50 -22.46 5.58
CA PHE A 28 4.45 -21.93 4.58
C PHE A 28 4.98 -20.55 4.98
N THR A 29 4.08 -19.63 5.36
CA THR A 29 4.47 -18.29 5.79
C THR A 29 5.20 -18.28 7.12
N GLU A 30 4.97 -19.26 8.01
CA GLU A 30 5.76 -19.46 9.23
C GLU A 30 7.22 -19.84 8.91
N VAL A 31 7.44 -20.68 7.89
CA VAL A 31 8.78 -21.01 7.42
C VAL A 31 9.49 -19.77 6.89
N LEU A 32 8.81 -18.98 6.06
CA LEU A 32 9.36 -17.70 5.56
C LEU A 32 9.75 -16.75 6.70
N HIS A 33 8.93 -16.65 7.75
CA HIS A 33 9.21 -15.78 8.92
C HIS A 33 10.38 -16.26 9.79
N LYS A 34 10.82 -17.50 9.64
CA LYS A 34 12.01 -18.06 10.34
C LYS A 34 13.30 -17.86 9.55
N MET A 35 13.20 -17.49 8.29
CA MET A 35 14.37 -17.26 7.43
C MET A 35 15.16 -16.04 7.87
N GLN A 36 16.45 -16.09 7.62
CA GLN A 36 17.39 -15.03 7.96
C GLN A 36 18.01 -14.41 6.70
N CYS A 37 18.65 -13.28 6.89
CA CYS A 37 19.39 -12.64 5.82
C CYS A 37 20.48 -13.57 5.28
N GLY A 38 20.49 -13.78 3.97
CA GLY A 38 21.36 -14.73 3.29
C GLY A 38 20.72 -16.06 2.93
N ASP A 39 19.53 -16.37 3.46
CA ASP A 39 18.78 -17.56 3.05
C ASP A 39 18.25 -17.43 1.63
N ILE A 40 18.10 -18.57 0.95
CA ILE A 40 17.68 -18.63 -0.45
C ILE A 40 16.19 -19.03 -0.55
N VAL A 41 15.42 -18.24 -1.28
CA VAL A 41 14.01 -18.50 -1.60
C VAL A 41 13.85 -18.67 -3.11
N GLY A 42 13.14 -19.73 -3.51
CA GLY A 42 12.72 -19.90 -4.90
C GLY A 42 11.53 -18.99 -5.23
N LEU A 43 11.63 -18.22 -6.30
CA LEU A 43 10.55 -17.40 -6.83
C LEU A 43 10.23 -17.81 -8.25
N ARG A 44 8.95 -17.76 -8.62
CA ARG A 44 8.51 -17.84 -9.99
C ARG A 44 7.47 -16.76 -10.28
N GLY A 45 7.54 -16.17 -11.45
CA GLY A 45 6.67 -15.06 -11.85
C GLY A 45 7.40 -14.12 -12.81
N PRO A 46 6.91 -12.89 -13.00
CA PRO A 46 5.67 -12.37 -12.40
C PRO A 46 4.42 -13.01 -13.00
N PHE A 47 3.36 -13.16 -12.21
CA PHE A 47 2.03 -13.60 -12.65
C PHE A 47 0.99 -12.53 -12.44
N GLY A 48 -0.12 -12.61 -13.19
CA GLY A 48 -1.22 -11.66 -13.11
C GLY A 48 -0.98 -10.41 -13.96
N ARG A 49 -1.84 -9.41 -13.73
CA ARG A 49 -1.74 -8.10 -14.38
C ARG A 49 -1.31 -7.06 -13.36
N GLY A 50 -0.39 -6.18 -13.75
CA GLY A 50 -0.04 -5.01 -12.95
C GLY A 50 -1.14 -3.96 -12.96
N PHE A 51 -0.97 -2.91 -12.17
CA PHE A 51 -1.80 -1.72 -12.25
C PHE A 51 -1.63 -1.06 -13.64
N PRO A 52 -2.67 -0.46 -14.20
CA PRO A 52 -2.62 0.20 -15.51
C PRO A 52 -1.95 1.58 -15.39
N PHE A 53 -0.68 1.59 -15.01
CA PHE A 53 0.05 2.78 -14.59
C PHE A 53 0.08 3.88 -15.67
N GLU A 54 0.28 3.50 -16.93
CA GLU A 54 0.31 4.48 -18.03
C GLU A 54 -1.06 5.10 -18.28
N ASP A 55 -2.14 4.32 -18.12
CA ASP A 55 -3.51 4.83 -18.29
C ASP A 55 -3.94 5.76 -17.15
N MET A 56 -3.26 5.69 -16.00
CA MET A 56 -3.50 6.54 -14.83
C MET A 56 -2.90 7.94 -14.98
N LYS A 57 -1.94 8.13 -15.88
CA LYS A 57 -1.28 9.44 -16.09
C LYS A 57 -2.27 10.49 -16.55
N GLY A 58 -2.10 11.72 -16.08
CA GLY A 58 -2.99 12.84 -16.33
C GLY A 58 -4.27 12.89 -15.50
N HIS A 59 -4.52 11.87 -14.67
CA HIS A 59 -5.74 11.76 -13.85
C HIS A 59 -5.46 11.97 -12.37
N ASP A 60 -6.51 12.21 -11.61
CA ASP A 60 -6.51 12.11 -10.16
C ASP A 60 -6.49 10.64 -9.74
N ILE A 61 -5.83 10.35 -8.65
CA ILE A 61 -5.62 8.98 -8.18
C ILE A 61 -6.23 8.81 -6.80
N LEU A 62 -7.06 7.78 -6.64
CA LEU A 62 -7.62 7.36 -5.36
C LEU A 62 -7.17 5.94 -5.05
N LEU A 63 -6.39 5.77 -3.99
CA LEU A 63 -5.89 4.48 -3.53
C LEU A 63 -6.52 4.14 -2.18
N VAL A 64 -7.20 3.00 -2.11
CA VAL A 64 -7.91 2.58 -0.89
C VAL A 64 -7.43 1.20 -0.46
N ALA A 65 -6.90 1.09 0.74
CA ALA A 65 -6.39 -0.17 1.27
C ALA A 65 -6.87 -0.46 2.68
N GLY A 66 -7.22 -1.72 2.95
CA GLY A 66 -7.42 -2.25 4.29
C GLY A 66 -6.33 -3.26 4.67
N GLY A 67 -5.71 -3.10 5.85
CA GLY A 67 -4.72 -4.04 6.37
C GLY A 67 -3.61 -4.38 5.38
N LEU A 68 -3.44 -5.67 5.05
CA LEU A 68 -2.37 -6.14 4.15
C LEU A 68 -2.54 -5.66 2.69
N GLY A 69 -3.73 -5.18 2.30
CA GLY A 69 -3.97 -4.62 0.96
C GLY A 69 -3.09 -3.43 0.60
N ILE A 70 -2.51 -2.75 1.59
CA ILE A 70 -1.53 -1.69 1.35
C ILE A 70 -0.23 -2.20 0.69
N ALA A 71 0.11 -3.49 0.85
CA ALA A 71 1.37 -4.03 0.33
C ALA A 71 1.50 -3.96 -1.20
N PRO A 72 0.53 -4.41 -2.03
CA PRO A 72 0.56 -4.18 -3.47
C PRO A 72 0.43 -2.70 -3.83
N LEU A 73 -0.43 -1.93 -3.14
CA LEU A 73 -0.58 -0.50 -3.41
C LEU A 73 0.69 0.29 -3.09
N ARG A 74 1.51 -0.15 -2.14
CA ARG A 74 2.80 0.48 -1.86
C ARG A 74 3.71 0.51 -3.08
N SER A 75 3.72 -0.55 -3.90
CA SER A 75 4.46 -0.55 -5.17
C SER A 75 3.97 0.56 -6.09
N LEU A 76 2.66 0.70 -6.25
CA LEU A 76 2.02 1.73 -7.06
C LEU A 76 2.27 3.14 -6.50
N ILE A 77 2.09 3.35 -5.19
CA ILE A 77 2.32 4.65 -4.53
C ILE A 77 3.76 5.12 -4.76
N ASN A 78 4.73 4.22 -4.57
CA ASN A 78 6.13 4.56 -4.78
C ASN A 78 6.42 4.90 -6.26
N ASN A 79 5.79 4.20 -7.22
CA ASN A 79 5.95 4.48 -8.64
C ASN A 79 5.32 5.83 -9.02
N ILE A 80 4.13 6.13 -8.51
CA ILE A 80 3.48 7.45 -8.64
C ILE A 80 4.36 8.54 -8.03
N HIS A 81 4.97 8.27 -6.88
CA HIS A 81 5.89 9.20 -6.24
C HIS A 81 7.11 9.50 -7.12
N ASP A 82 7.67 8.49 -7.78
CA ASP A 82 8.85 8.63 -8.64
C ASP A 82 8.54 9.47 -9.91
N GLU A 83 7.29 9.41 -10.40
CA GLU A 83 6.79 10.15 -11.57
C GLU A 83 5.68 11.14 -11.19
N ARG A 84 5.76 11.78 -10.04
CA ARG A 84 4.67 12.55 -9.42
C ARG A 84 4.04 13.63 -10.32
N SER A 85 4.81 14.25 -11.18
CA SER A 85 4.36 15.31 -12.10
C SER A 85 3.38 14.81 -13.18
N GLU A 86 3.34 13.49 -13.42
CA GLU A 86 2.47 12.88 -14.42
C GLU A 86 1.03 12.68 -13.93
N PHE A 87 0.75 12.93 -12.64
CA PHE A 87 -0.53 12.67 -12.01
C PHE A 87 -1.17 13.94 -11.44
N GLY A 88 -2.49 14.00 -11.42
CA GLY A 88 -3.26 15.02 -10.74
C GLY A 88 -3.21 14.87 -9.21
N LYS A 89 -4.33 15.07 -8.55
CA LYS A 89 -4.46 14.88 -7.10
C LYS A 89 -4.27 13.40 -6.74
N VAL A 90 -3.47 13.09 -5.72
CA VAL A 90 -3.27 11.72 -5.23
C VAL A 90 -3.78 11.62 -3.81
N THR A 91 -4.85 10.82 -3.65
CA THR A 91 -5.50 10.55 -2.37
C THR A 91 -5.25 9.10 -1.97
N ILE A 92 -4.74 8.89 -0.77
CA ILE A 92 -4.47 7.57 -0.21
C ILE A 92 -5.32 7.42 1.06
N ILE A 93 -6.17 6.41 1.07
CA ILE A 93 -6.97 6.04 2.24
C ILE A 93 -6.49 4.66 2.71
N TYR A 94 -6.03 4.58 3.95
CA TYR A 94 -5.58 3.33 4.53
C TYR A 94 -6.24 3.06 5.87
N GLY A 95 -6.92 1.91 5.97
CA GLY A 95 -7.54 1.43 7.19
C GLY A 95 -6.78 0.26 7.81
N SER A 96 -6.64 0.28 9.13
CA SER A 96 -6.07 -0.81 9.92
C SER A 96 -6.99 -1.17 11.08
N LYS A 97 -6.84 -2.37 11.62
CA LYS A 97 -7.65 -2.82 12.73
C LYS A 97 -7.36 -2.04 14.02
N ASN A 98 -6.10 -1.76 14.26
CA ASN A 98 -5.62 -0.97 15.40
C ASN A 98 -4.28 -0.30 15.07
N PRO A 99 -3.79 0.65 15.88
CA PRO A 99 -2.54 1.37 15.62
C PRO A 99 -1.32 0.48 15.48
N SER A 100 -1.24 -0.63 16.22
CA SER A 100 -0.08 -1.55 16.18
C SER A 100 -0.01 -2.37 14.89
N GLU A 101 -1.13 -2.52 14.18
CA GLU A 101 -1.21 -3.21 12.89
C GLU A 101 -1.02 -2.29 11.67
N VAL A 102 -0.84 -0.98 11.87
CA VAL A 102 -0.52 -0.06 10.77
C VAL A 102 0.84 -0.41 10.18
N MET A 103 0.82 -0.87 8.94
CA MET A 103 2.01 -1.28 8.20
C MET A 103 2.74 -0.08 7.60
N PHE A 104 4.05 -0.20 7.40
CA PHE A 104 4.88 0.84 6.77
C PHE A 104 4.79 2.23 7.44
N ARG A 105 4.58 2.31 8.76
CA ARG A 105 4.34 3.55 9.52
C ARG A 105 5.34 4.65 9.18
N GLN A 106 6.64 4.35 9.15
CA GLN A 106 7.68 5.33 8.81
C GLN A 106 7.51 5.91 7.40
N GLN A 107 7.05 5.10 6.44
CA GLN A 107 6.82 5.56 5.08
C GLN A 107 5.57 6.44 5.01
N PHE A 108 4.52 6.13 5.78
CA PHE A 108 3.35 6.99 5.91
C PHE A 108 3.70 8.36 6.49
N GLU A 109 4.59 8.41 7.48
CA GLU A 109 5.07 9.70 8.01
C GLU A 109 5.81 10.51 6.93
N MET A 110 6.64 9.87 6.11
CA MET A 110 7.29 10.56 5.00
C MET A 110 6.27 11.07 3.97
N TRP A 111 5.24 10.29 3.64
CA TRP A 111 4.19 10.72 2.71
C TRP A 111 3.32 11.83 3.31
N ARG A 112 3.01 11.79 4.60
CA ARG A 112 2.24 12.82 5.31
C ARG A 112 2.91 14.21 5.26
N HIS A 113 4.23 14.26 5.30
CA HIS A 113 4.98 15.51 5.19
C HIS A 113 5.02 16.07 3.77
N ARG A 114 4.61 15.31 2.77
CA ARG A 114 4.50 15.78 1.41
C ARG A 114 3.17 16.51 1.19
N LYS A 115 3.25 17.69 0.58
CA LYS A 115 2.05 18.50 0.28
C LYS A 115 1.32 18.06 -0.99
N ASP A 116 1.84 17.06 -1.68
CA ASP A 116 1.34 16.57 -2.96
C ASP A 116 0.59 15.24 -2.85
N PHE A 117 0.44 14.70 -1.62
CA PHE A 117 -0.38 13.54 -1.30
C PHE A 117 -1.40 13.89 -0.21
N ASP A 118 -2.67 13.58 -0.43
CA ASP A 118 -3.69 13.58 0.61
C ASP A 118 -3.75 12.19 1.24
N LEU A 119 -3.43 12.10 2.53
CA LEU A 119 -3.33 10.84 3.25
C LEU A 119 -4.33 10.77 4.39
N TYR A 120 -5.20 9.76 4.35
CA TYR A 120 -6.19 9.46 5.38
C TYR A 120 -5.88 8.09 5.99
N LEU A 121 -5.64 8.08 7.30
CA LEU A 121 -5.43 6.86 8.06
C LEU A 121 -6.58 6.66 9.03
N THR A 122 -7.17 5.46 9.03
CA THR A 122 -8.22 5.09 9.97
C THR A 122 -7.85 3.83 10.74
N VAL A 123 -8.36 3.70 11.96
CA VAL A 123 -8.31 2.45 12.72
C VAL A 123 -9.69 2.10 13.27
N ASP A 124 -10.02 0.80 13.27
CA ASP A 124 -11.30 0.36 13.82
C ASP A 124 -11.31 0.49 15.36
N HIS A 125 -10.19 0.19 16.00
CA HIS A 125 -10.01 0.19 17.45
C HIS A 125 -8.79 1.03 17.83
N PRO A 126 -8.97 2.28 18.25
CA PRO A 126 -7.87 3.15 18.66
C PRO A 126 -7.30 2.72 20.03
N ASP A 127 -6.09 3.15 20.31
CA ASP A 127 -5.48 3.17 21.64
C ASP A 127 -5.08 4.61 22.00
N ASP A 128 -4.50 4.79 23.18
CA ASP A 128 -4.12 6.12 23.70
C ASP A 128 -3.05 6.84 22.86
N THR A 129 -2.43 6.14 21.90
CA THR A 129 -1.40 6.70 21.01
C THR A 129 -1.96 7.16 19.66
N TRP A 130 -3.26 6.95 19.41
CA TRP A 130 -3.90 7.24 18.14
C TRP A 130 -4.54 8.63 18.11
N ASP A 131 -4.10 9.46 17.19
CA ASP A 131 -4.58 10.84 16.96
C ASP A 131 -5.30 11.00 15.60
N GLY A 132 -5.44 9.91 14.83
CA GLY A 132 -6.10 9.89 13.52
C GLY A 132 -7.59 9.57 13.59
N GLU A 133 -8.20 9.37 12.43
CA GLU A 133 -9.61 9.00 12.33
C GLU A 133 -9.88 7.60 12.90
N VAL A 134 -11.06 7.44 13.53
CA VAL A 134 -11.54 6.17 14.08
C VAL A 134 -12.74 5.70 13.29
N GLY A 135 -12.67 4.47 12.79
CA GLY A 135 -13.72 3.82 12.03
C GLY A 135 -13.18 3.06 10.81
N LEU A 136 -14.10 2.55 10.01
CA LEU A 136 -13.78 1.79 8.82
C LEU A 136 -13.02 2.63 7.79
N VAL A 137 -12.25 1.96 6.93
CA VAL A 137 -11.51 2.59 5.82
C VAL A 137 -12.37 3.45 4.89
N THR A 138 -13.69 3.25 4.91
CA THR A 138 -14.65 4.03 4.12
C THR A 138 -15.04 5.36 4.77
N LYS A 139 -14.71 5.59 6.03
CA LYS A 139 -15.13 6.79 6.76
C LYS A 139 -14.68 8.11 6.12
N PRO A 140 -13.46 8.26 5.58
CA PRO A 140 -13.04 9.49 4.92
C PRO A 140 -13.92 9.91 3.74
N PHE A 141 -14.66 8.97 3.10
CA PHE A 141 -15.58 9.31 2.02
C PHE A 141 -16.76 10.19 2.45
N GLU A 142 -17.06 10.27 3.75
CA GLU A 142 -18.12 11.13 4.27
C GLU A 142 -17.83 12.63 4.06
N HIS A 143 -16.55 13.00 3.88
CA HIS A 143 -16.11 14.39 3.73
C HIS A 143 -15.15 14.63 2.56
N LEU A 144 -14.87 13.58 1.77
CA LEU A 144 -14.03 13.70 0.58
C LEU A 144 -14.88 14.02 -0.65
N GLU A 145 -14.47 15.07 -1.35
CA GLU A 145 -14.98 15.35 -2.69
C GLU A 145 -14.09 14.65 -3.73
N ILE A 146 -14.69 13.76 -4.52
CA ILE A 146 -14.01 12.98 -5.55
C ILE A 146 -14.67 13.26 -6.89
N ASP A 147 -13.90 13.76 -7.86
CA ASP A 147 -14.32 13.83 -9.25
C ASP A 147 -14.24 12.46 -9.91
N ALA A 148 -15.33 11.70 -9.82
CA ALA A 148 -15.39 10.35 -10.35
C ALA A 148 -15.17 10.26 -11.88
N ALA A 149 -15.35 11.36 -12.62
CA ALA A 149 -15.12 11.37 -14.07
C ALA A 149 -13.63 11.45 -14.42
N ASN A 150 -12.80 12.00 -13.51
CA ASN A 150 -11.38 12.22 -13.72
C ASN A 150 -10.49 11.39 -12.77
N THR A 151 -11.05 10.51 -11.93
CA THR A 151 -10.32 9.78 -10.90
C THR A 151 -10.17 8.31 -11.25
N PHE A 152 -8.92 7.81 -11.23
CA PHE A 152 -8.63 6.38 -11.23
C PHE A 152 -8.61 5.84 -9.80
N GLY A 153 -9.40 4.77 -9.55
CA GLY A 153 -9.47 4.07 -8.26
C GLY A 153 -8.71 2.74 -8.26
N ALA A 154 -7.99 2.43 -7.16
CA ALA A 154 -7.37 1.13 -6.89
C ALA A 154 -7.36 0.77 -5.39
#